data_d71b0e9b7f2cccb04ad3ea41326e8af3
#
_entry.id   d71b0e9b7f2cccb04ad3ea41326e8af3
#
_cell.length_a   1.000
_cell.length_b   1.000
_cell.length_c   1.000
_cell.angle_alpha   90.00
_cell.angle_beta   90.00
_cell.angle_gamma   90.00
#
_symmetry.space_group_name_H-M   'P 1'
#
loop_
_entity.id
_entity.type
_entity.pdbx_description
1 polymer ?
#
loop_
_entity_poly.entity_id
_entity_poly.type
_entity_poly.pdbx_seq_one_letter_code
_entity_poly.pdbx_strand_id
1 'polypeptide(L)'
;MMTDERKSSTKTPHSLILENRKLLIATGVSNVDSFDEDTIIAYTDLGEIVIKGKGLHISKLNLETGEMNLDGEINSVSYSENQSASTGFFSKLFK
;
A
#
# COMPACT_ATOMS: atom_id res chain seq x y z
N MET A 1 2.16 23.20 -2.86
CA MET A 1 1.69 23.15 -2.68
C MET A 1 1.14 22.98 -2.70
N MET A 2 1.16 22.85 -2.61
CA MET A 2 0.57 22.66 -2.47
C MET A 2 -0.12 22.43 -2.23
N THR A 3 -0.16 22.35 -2.29
CA THR A 3 -0.90 22.17 -1.98
C THR A 3 -1.57 21.86 -1.65
N ASP A 4 -1.64 21.73 -1.65
CA ASP A 4 -2.32 21.50 -1.33
C ASP A 4 -2.95 21.17 -0.82
N GLU A 5 -2.76 21.11 -0.66
CA GLU A 5 -3.34 20.84 -0.12
C GLU A 5 -4.16 20.76 0.11
N ARG A 6 -4.39 20.60 0.22
CA ARG A 6 -5.20 20.53 0.51
C ARG A 6 -6.18 20.16 0.36
N LYS A 7 -6.45 20.10 -0.10
CA LYS A 7 -7.45 19.63 -0.24
C LYS A 7 -7.59 18.38 0.12
N SER A 8 -6.96 18.12 0.08
CA SER A 8 -6.79 16.90 0.75
C SER A 8 -7.60 16.69 1.97
N SER A 9 -8.32 17.61 2.33
CA SER A 9 -9.15 17.50 3.53
C SER A 9 -10.11 16.34 3.47
N THR A 10 -10.46 15.88 2.28
CA THR A 10 -11.41 14.79 2.15
C THR A 10 -10.75 13.44 2.12
N LYS A 11 -9.43 13.40 2.12
CA LYS A 11 -8.73 12.13 2.02
C LYS A 11 -7.93 11.87 3.27
N THR A 12 -7.84 10.59 3.61
CA THR A 12 -7.02 10.18 4.73
C THR A 12 -5.56 10.32 4.33
N PRO A 13 -4.76 10.98 5.16
CA PRO A 13 -3.34 11.08 4.86
C PRO A 13 -2.72 9.70 4.74
N HIS A 14 -1.85 9.56 3.79
CA HIS A 14 -1.20 8.31 3.50
C HIS A 14 0.29 8.46 3.64
N SER A 15 0.91 7.54 4.36
CA SER A 15 2.35 7.51 4.48
C SER A 15 2.81 6.07 4.60
N LEU A 16 4.05 5.86 4.27
CA LEU A 16 4.70 4.57 4.41
C LEU A 16 6.03 4.79 5.11
N ILE A 17 6.29 3.96 6.10
CA ILE A 17 7.58 3.95 6.78
C ILE A 17 8.10 2.53 6.68
N LEU A 18 9.30 2.39 6.12
CA LEU A 18 9.92 1.09 5.98
C LEU A 18 11.21 1.11 6.76
N GLU A 19 11.34 0.20 7.73
CA GLU A 19 12.50 0.16 8.59
C GLU A 19 13.22 -1.16 8.39
N ASN A 20 14.48 -1.06 8.05
CA ASN A 20 15.38 -2.22 7.95
C ASN A 20 14.84 -3.30 7.00
N ARG A 21 13.95 -2.93 6.10
CA ARG A 21 13.29 -3.85 5.18
C ARG A 21 12.55 -4.96 5.92
N LYS A 22 12.23 -4.74 7.18
CA LYS A 22 11.57 -5.76 7.99
C LYS A 22 10.28 -5.30 8.63
N LEU A 23 10.08 -4.01 8.74
CA LEU A 23 8.87 -3.47 9.33
C LEU A 23 8.33 -2.39 8.42
N LEU A 24 7.07 -2.50 8.08
CA LEU A 24 6.42 -1.49 7.26
C LEU A 24 5.19 -1.00 8.01
N ILE A 25 5.10 0.32 8.14
CA ILE A 25 3.96 0.96 8.77
C ILE A 25 3.31 1.84 7.73
N ALA A 26 2.06 1.58 7.45
CA ALA A 26 1.31 2.34 6.45
C ALA A 26 0.13 3.01 7.10
N THR A 27 -0.16 4.22 6.67
CA THR A 27 -1.37 4.92 7.08
C THR A 27 -2.19 5.26 5.85
N GLY A 28 -3.45 5.57 6.06
CA GLY A 28 -4.32 5.90 4.95
C GLY A 28 -4.80 4.67 4.20
N VAL A 29 -4.71 3.51 4.80
CA VAL A 29 -5.15 2.28 4.17
C VAL A 29 -6.66 2.16 4.32
N SER A 30 -7.35 1.99 3.21
CA SER A 30 -8.80 1.90 3.24
C SER A 30 -9.29 0.46 3.21
N ASN A 31 -8.47 -0.45 2.69
CA ASN A 31 -8.88 -1.83 2.63
C ASN A 31 -7.67 -2.68 2.31
N VAL A 32 -7.79 -3.97 2.57
CA VAL A 32 -6.75 -4.93 2.19
C VAL A 32 -7.41 -5.93 1.26
N ASP A 33 -6.84 -6.06 0.06
CA ASP A 33 -7.41 -6.93 -0.95
C ASP A 33 -6.97 -8.37 -0.74
N SER A 34 -5.69 -8.56 -0.50
CA SER A 34 -5.19 -9.90 -0.28
C SER A 34 -3.94 -9.82 0.55
N PHE A 35 -3.66 -10.90 1.25
CA PHE A 35 -2.43 -10.98 2.01
C PHE A 35 -2.03 -12.43 2.14
N ASP A 36 -0.77 -12.69 1.85
CA ASP A 36 -0.19 -13.98 2.14
C ASP A 36 1.27 -13.72 2.45
N GLU A 37 2.04 -14.78 2.60
CA GLU A 37 3.41 -14.61 3.05
C GLU A 37 4.31 -13.98 2.02
N ASP A 38 3.89 -13.98 0.77
CA ASP A 38 4.71 -13.45 -0.32
C ASP A 38 4.24 -12.09 -0.80
N THR A 39 2.96 -11.79 -0.67
CA THR A 39 2.38 -10.62 -1.31
C THR A 39 1.24 -10.09 -0.46
N ILE A 40 1.25 -8.79 -0.26
CA ILE A 40 0.16 -8.10 0.42
C ILE A 40 -0.27 -6.96 -0.48
N ILE A 41 -1.56 -6.87 -0.75
CA ILE A 41 -2.12 -5.83 -1.58
C ILE A 41 -3.15 -5.07 -0.77
N ALA A 42 -2.92 -3.77 -0.64
CA ALA A 42 -3.79 -2.90 0.13
C ALA A 42 -4.17 -1.69 -0.72
N TYR A 43 -5.28 -1.08 -0.36
CA TYR A 43 -5.77 0.08 -1.10
C TYR A 43 -5.68 1.33 -0.24
N THR A 44 -5.34 2.41 -0.89
CA THR A 44 -5.36 3.73 -0.27
C THR A 44 -6.08 4.68 -1.22
N ASP A 45 -6.34 5.89 -0.74
CA ASP A 45 -6.92 6.90 -1.62
C ASP A 45 -5.99 7.30 -2.75
N LEU A 46 -4.72 6.99 -2.62
CA LEU A 46 -3.74 7.37 -3.63
C LEU A 46 -3.34 6.22 -4.54
N GLY A 47 -3.98 5.07 -4.37
CA GLY A 47 -3.71 3.96 -5.25
C GLY A 47 -3.54 2.68 -4.48
N GLU A 48 -3.25 1.64 -5.20
CA GLU A 48 -3.07 0.31 -4.65
C GLU A 48 -1.60 0.12 -4.30
N ILE A 49 -1.34 -0.43 -3.13
CA ILE A 49 0.02 -0.73 -2.71
C ILE A 49 0.24 -2.22 -2.83
N VAL A 50 1.32 -2.60 -3.49
CA VAL A 50 1.70 -4.00 -3.60
C VAL A 50 3.02 -4.19 -2.87
N ILE A 51 3.02 -5.04 -1.86
CA ILE A 51 4.19 -5.31 -1.06
C ILE A 51 4.57 -6.76 -1.27
N LYS A 52 5.82 -7.00 -1.64
CA LYS A 52 6.30 -8.34 -1.91
C LYS A 52 7.50 -8.65 -1.06
N GLY A 53 7.58 -9.90 -0.64
CA GLY A 53 8.68 -10.32 0.20
C GLY A 53 8.55 -11.76 0.61
N LYS A 54 9.02 -12.06 1.80
CA LYS A 54 9.00 -13.42 2.35
C LYS A 54 8.57 -13.35 3.80
N GLY A 55 7.71 -14.29 4.17
CA GLY A 55 7.26 -14.36 5.54
C GLY A 55 6.53 -13.11 5.97
N LEU A 56 5.81 -12.50 5.07
CA LEU A 56 5.09 -11.28 5.38
C LEU A 56 3.93 -11.57 6.28
N HIS A 57 3.68 -10.67 7.21
CA HIS A 57 2.71 -10.89 8.25
C HIS A 57 2.16 -9.55 8.70
N ILE A 58 0.85 -9.41 8.69
CA ILE A 58 0.22 -8.19 9.15
C ILE A 58 0.10 -8.29 10.66
N SER A 59 0.80 -7.41 11.36
CA SER A 59 0.80 -7.43 12.81
C SER A 59 -0.26 -6.51 13.41
N LYS A 60 -0.73 -5.54 12.62
CA LYS A 60 -1.77 -4.65 13.07
C LYS A 60 -2.54 -4.13 11.87
N LEU A 61 -3.86 -4.12 11.99
CA LEU A 61 -4.68 -3.58 10.92
C LEU A 61 -5.89 -2.92 11.57
N ASN A 62 -6.04 -1.63 11.32
CA ASN A 62 -7.18 -0.88 11.83
C ASN A 62 -7.69 -0.02 10.70
N LEU A 63 -8.77 -0.45 10.08
CA LEU A 63 -9.30 0.27 8.92
C LEU A 63 -10.07 1.52 9.32
N GLU A 64 -10.41 1.67 10.60
CA GLU A 64 -11.03 2.91 11.02
C GLU A 64 -10.03 4.05 11.02
N THR A 65 -8.80 3.76 11.41
CA THR A 65 -7.75 4.78 11.39
C THR A 65 -6.92 4.72 10.14
N GLY A 66 -7.03 3.63 9.38
CA GLY A 66 -6.24 3.46 8.19
C GLY A 66 -4.84 2.95 8.43
N GLU A 67 -4.57 2.41 9.61
CA GLU A 67 -3.22 2.01 9.95
C GLU A 67 -3.02 0.52 9.71
N MET A 68 -1.93 0.19 9.03
CA MET A 68 -1.54 -1.19 8.79
C MET A 68 -0.07 -1.34 9.09
N ASN A 69 0.27 -2.29 9.96
CA ASN A 69 1.65 -2.61 10.25
C ASN A 69 1.91 -4.03 9.80
N LEU A 70 3.02 -4.22 9.11
CA LEU A 70 3.38 -5.57 8.73
C LEU A 70 4.87 -5.77 8.92
N ASP A 71 5.25 -7.02 9.06
CA ASP A 71 6.66 -7.35 9.19
C ASP A 71 6.96 -8.59 8.38
N GLY A 72 8.25 -8.85 8.25
CA GLY A 72 8.75 -9.93 7.42
C GLY A 72 9.92 -9.40 6.63
N GLU A 73 10.32 -10.15 5.64
CA GLU A 73 11.40 -9.69 4.77
C GLU A 73 10.78 -9.00 3.58
N ILE A 74 10.93 -7.70 3.49
CA ILE A 74 10.26 -6.90 2.47
C ILE A 74 11.21 -6.67 1.32
N ASN A 75 10.83 -7.13 0.15
CA ASN A 75 11.67 -7.02 -1.02
C ASN A 75 11.28 -5.87 -1.93
N SER A 76 10.00 -5.59 -2.04
CA SER A 76 9.59 -4.47 -2.88
C SER A 76 8.27 -3.90 -2.39
N VAL A 77 8.10 -2.62 -2.64
CA VAL A 77 6.86 -1.91 -2.37
C VAL A 77 6.60 -1.07 -3.61
N SER A 78 5.43 -1.23 -4.19
CA SER A 78 5.10 -0.46 -5.38
C SER A 78 3.65 -0.02 -5.30
N TYR A 79 3.34 0.99 -6.08
CA TYR A 79 1.99 1.50 -6.20
C TYR A 79 1.49 1.19 -7.59
N SER A 80 0.21 0.91 -7.68
CA SER A 80 -0.43 0.87 -8.97
C SER A 80 -1.71 1.66 -8.89
N GLU A 81 -2.19 2.09 -10.02
CA GLU A 81 -3.39 2.87 -10.03
C GLU A 81 -4.57 1.94 -10.02
N ASN A 82 -5.74 2.44 -10.21
CA ASN A 82 -6.91 1.64 -9.97
C ASN A 82 -6.97 0.42 -10.89
N GLN A 83 -7.96 -0.39 -10.66
CA GLN A 83 -8.07 -1.67 -11.32
C GLN A 83 -8.30 -1.57 -12.79
N SER A 84 -9.06 -0.61 -13.22
CA SER A 84 -9.30 -0.54 -14.64
C SER A 84 -8.03 -0.21 -15.38
N ALA A 85 -7.17 0.55 -14.75
CA ALA A 85 -5.90 0.84 -15.36
C ALA A 85 -4.95 -0.32 -15.26
N SER A 86 -5.19 -1.22 -14.33
CA SER A 86 -4.24 -2.30 -14.12
C SER A 86 -4.13 -3.21 -15.32
N THR A 87 -5.20 -3.40 -16.05
CA THR A 87 -5.12 -4.20 -17.26
C THR A 87 -4.19 -3.55 -18.26
N GLY A 88 -4.37 -2.28 -18.48
CA GLY A 88 -3.48 -1.58 -19.38
C GLY A 88 -2.08 -1.49 -18.86
N PHE A 89 -1.97 -1.35 -17.56
CA PHE A 89 -0.67 -1.30 -16.93
C PHE A 89 0.12 -2.56 -17.19
N PHE A 90 -0.50 -3.69 -17.03
CA PHE A 90 0.18 -4.95 -17.28
C PHE A 90 0.53 -5.10 -18.75
N SER A 91 -0.32 -4.64 -19.61
CA SER A 91 0.01 -4.67 -21.03
C SER A 91 1.27 -3.90 -21.31
N LYS A 92 1.41 -2.76 -20.66
CA LYS A 92 2.60 -1.96 -20.88
C LYS A 92 3.84 -2.65 -20.34
N LEU A 93 3.69 -3.31 -19.22
CA LEU A 93 4.83 -3.97 -18.62
C LEU A 93 5.36 -5.08 -19.49
N PHE A 94 4.50 -5.72 -20.21
CA PHE A 94 4.89 -6.90 -20.95
C PHE A 94 5.15 -6.64 -22.41
N LYS A 95 5.19 -5.41 -22.79
CA LYS A 95 5.48 -5.09 -24.16
C LYS A 95 6.93 -4.95 -24.44
#